data_15561b39e77c5448d13bf39eafd7e2b9
#
_entry.id   15561b39e77c5448d13bf39eafd7e2b9
#
_cell.length_a   1.000
_cell.length_b   1.000
_cell.length_c   1.000
_cell.angle_alpha   90.00
_cell.angle_beta   90.00
_cell.angle_gamma   90.00
#
_symmetry.space_group_name_H-M   'P 1'
#
loop_
_entity.id
_entity.type
_entity.pdbx_description
1 polymer ?
#
loop_
_entity_poly.entity_id
_entity_poly.type
_entity_poly.pdbx_seq_one_letter_code
_entity_poly.pdbx_strand_id
1 'polypeptide(L)'
;MVGRKGGYIRAMAEFEAERGIPATAERVFAVVSDLDRLPEWLPAPVDVRPTGEGEVHADVPERGVDADGTVRVRPEQLRVEWAHAPEYAGWLQVEHAEGARSTVLLHLSFLGDQPETHGGTPAADVRQWLDDALARLERVVTTNA
;
A
#
# COMPACT_ATOMS: atom_id res chain seq x y z
N MET A 1 0.06 -25.89 -22.00
CA MET A 1 0.06 -25.52 -21.59
C MET A 1 0.43 -25.27 -21.35
N VAL A 2 0.61 -25.26 -20.97
CA VAL A 2 0.80 -24.99 -20.55
C VAL A 2 1.31 -24.56 -20.30
N GLY A 3 1.51 -24.56 -20.15
CA GLY A 3 1.92 -24.22 -19.70
C GLY A 3 2.46 -23.68 -19.58
N ARG A 4 2.42 -23.60 -19.63
CA ARG A 4 2.94 -23.13 -19.32
C ARG A 4 3.45 -22.70 -19.19
N LYS A 5 3.46 -22.81 -19.46
CA LYS A 5 3.97 -22.19 -19.03
C LYS A 5 4.33 -21.97 -17.80
N GLY A 6 4.13 -22.63 -17.17
CA GLY A 6 4.28 -22.58 -15.75
C GLY A 6 5.66 -22.23 -15.28
N GLY A 7 6.64 -22.73 -15.86
CA GLY A 7 8.00 -22.47 -15.44
C GLY A 7 8.46 -21.03 -15.59
N TYR A 8 7.79 -20.29 -16.41
CA TYR A 8 8.11 -18.89 -16.59
C TYR A 8 7.37 -17.99 -15.67
N ILE A 9 6.27 -18.47 -15.12
CA ILE A 9 5.39 -17.62 -14.34
C ILE A 9 6.06 -17.39 -13.01
N ARG A 10 6.29 -16.15 -12.67
CA ARG A 10 6.80 -15.80 -11.37
C ARG A 10 5.76 -16.09 -10.32
N ALA A 11 6.20 -16.59 -9.19
CA ALA A 11 5.32 -16.68 -8.04
C ALA A 11 4.83 -15.27 -7.72
N MET A 12 3.55 -15.14 -7.41
CA MET A 12 2.94 -13.87 -7.10
C MET A 12 1.91 -14.06 -6.00
N ALA A 13 1.97 -13.20 -4.99
CA ALA A 13 0.96 -13.16 -3.95
C ALA A 13 0.36 -11.76 -3.95
N GLU A 14 -0.96 -11.70 -3.95
CA GLU A 14 -1.69 -10.43 -3.94
C GLU A 14 -2.61 -10.38 -2.75
N PHE A 15 -2.67 -9.21 -2.12
CA PHE A 15 -3.49 -8.99 -0.95
C PHE A 15 -4.20 -7.67 -1.08
N GLU A 16 -5.45 -7.61 -0.64
CA GLU A 16 -6.24 -6.40 -0.75
C GLU A 16 -7.12 -6.28 0.48
N ALA A 17 -7.29 -5.05 0.94
CA ALA A 17 -8.18 -4.72 2.03
C ALA A 17 -8.99 -3.50 1.65
N GLU A 18 -10.16 -3.37 2.25
CA GLU A 18 -11.08 -2.29 1.96
C GLU A 18 -11.67 -1.77 3.26
N ARG A 19 -11.88 -0.45 3.32
CA ARG A 19 -12.48 0.15 4.53
C ARG A 19 -13.27 1.39 4.16
N GLY A 20 -14.48 1.50 4.71
CA GLY A 20 -15.25 2.73 4.63
C GLY A 20 -14.77 3.70 5.69
N ILE A 21 -14.61 4.96 5.31
CA ILE A 21 -14.11 6.01 6.20
C ILE A 21 -15.11 7.15 6.23
N PRO A 22 -15.48 7.66 7.43
CA PRO A 22 -16.43 8.76 7.54
C PRO A 22 -15.78 10.13 7.30
N ALA A 23 -15.24 10.29 6.10
CA ALA A 23 -14.60 11.52 5.65
C ALA A 23 -14.69 11.53 4.13
N THR A 24 -14.63 12.73 3.54
CA THR A 24 -14.72 12.85 2.09
C THR A 24 -13.50 12.22 1.43
N ALA A 25 -13.66 11.81 0.18
CA ALA A 25 -12.57 11.22 -0.59
C ALA A 25 -11.40 12.18 -0.72
N GLU A 26 -11.69 13.47 -0.91
CA GLU A 26 -10.65 14.49 -1.03
C GLU A 26 -9.84 14.61 0.25
N ARG A 27 -10.52 14.55 1.39
CA ARG A 27 -9.84 14.65 2.67
C ARG A 27 -8.93 13.44 2.93
N VAL A 28 -9.44 12.26 2.62
CA VAL A 28 -8.64 11.04 2.77
C VAL A 28 -7.45 11.09 1.82
N PHE A 29 -7.69 11.50 0.58
CA PHE A 29 -6.61 11.56 -0.40
C PHE A 29 -5.53 12.57 -0.01
N ALA A 30 -5.92 13.67 0.61
CA ALA A 30 -4.94 14.66 1.07
C ALA A 30 -3.94 14.04 2.06
N VAL A 31 -4.40 13.10 2.87
CA VAL A 31 -3.53 12.42 3.82
C VAL A 31 -2.65 11.38 3.13
N VAL A 32 -3.27 10.51 2.30
CA VAL A 32 -2.52 9.40 1.71
C VAL A 32 -1.53 9.86 0.63
N SER A 33 -1.76 11.01 0.01
CA SER A 33 -0.86 11.52 -1.00
C SER A 33 0.30 12.33 -0.41
N ASP A 34 0.27 12.60 0.89
CA ASP A 34 1.32 13.32 1.58
C ASP A 34 2.32 12.31 2.12
N LEU A 35 3.43 12.13 1.41
CA LEU A 35 4.41 11.12 1.76
C LEU A 35 5.06 11.36 3.13
N ASP A 36 5.10 12.61 3.56
CA ASP A 36 5.65 12.94 4.89
C ASP A 36 4.78 12.40 6.01
N ARG A 37 3.52 12.09 5.72
CA ARG A 37 2.58 11.59 6.71
C ARG A 37 2.47 10.07 6.73
N LEU A 38 3.21 9.37 5.87
CA LEU A 38 3.15 7.91 5.85
C LEU A 38 3.38 7.26 7.21
N PRO A 39 4.34 7.73 8.02
CA PRO A 39 4.55 7.12 9.34
C PRO A 39 3.36 7.24 10.27
N GLU A 40 2.43 8.15 10.00
CA GLU A 40 1.26 8.34 10.87
C GLU A 40 0.26 7.20 10.73
N TRP A 41 0.19 6.57 9.56
CA TRP A 41 -0.82 5.55 9.35
C TRP A 41 -0.27 4.18 8.92
N LEU A 42 0.98 4.10 8.50
CA LEU A 42 1.55 2.79 8.23
C LEU A 42 1.84 2.08 9.55
N PRO A 43 1.44 0.82 9.70
CA PRO A 43 1.73 0.07 10.92
C PRO A 43 3.16 -0.43 10.90
N ALA A 44 3.74 -0.58 12.07
CA ALA A 44 5.09 -1.09 12.24
C ALA A 44 6.15 -0.15 11.64
N PRO A 45 7.41 -0.46 11.78
CA PRO A 45 8.49 0.45 11.39
C PRO A 45 8.77 0.40 9.90
N VAL A 46 7.92 1.07 9.13
CA VAL A 46 8.16 1.33 7.72
C VAL A 46 8.51 2.79 7.59
N ASP A 47 9.69 3.09 7.11
CA ASP A 47 10.14 4.46 6.91
C ASP A 47 10.29 4.70 5.42
N VAL A 48 9.54 5.66 4.91
CA VAL A 48 9.58 6.01 3.48
C VAL A 48 9.91 7.49 3.37
N ARG A 49 10.95 7.80 2.61
CA ARG A 49 11.41 9.18 2.45
C ARG A 49 11.51 9.54 0.97
N PRO A 50 11.00 10.70 0.57
CA PRO A 50 11.22 11.18 -0.80
C PRO A 50 12.71 11.41 -1.04
N THR A 51 13.20 10.95 -2.21
CA THR A 51 14.59 11.17 -2.60
C THR A 51 14.70 11.94 -3.90
N GLY A 52 13.58 12.10 -4.60
CA GLY A 52 13.50 12.86 -5.83
C GLY A 52 12.06 12.87 -6.28
N GLU A 53 11.78 13.52 -7.40
CA GLU A 53 10.42 13.56 -7.90
C GLU A 53 9.96 12.16 -8.31
N GLY A 54 8.93 11.66 -7.63
CA GLY A 54 8.42 10.32 -7.90
C GLY A 54 9.30 9.21 -7.40
N GLU A 55 10.35 9.54 -6.63
CA GLU A 55 11.28 8.54 -6.10
C GLU A 55 11.30 8.60 -4.59
N VAL A 56 11.42 7.43 -3.96
CA VAL A 56 11.46 7.32 -2.52
C VAL A 56 12.50 6.30 -2.11
N HIS A 57 12.96 6.42 -0.87
CA HIS A 57 13.77 5.40 -0.23
C HIS A 57 12.94 4.77 0.87
N ALA A 58 12.82 3.46 0.84
CA ALA A 58 12.01 2.72 1.81
C ALA A 58 12.91 1.85 2.68
N ASP A 59 12.65 1.88 3.97
CA ASP A 59 13.32 1.06 4.95
C ASP A 59 12.27 0.28 5.73
N VAL A 60 12.31 -1.04 5.62
CA VAL A 60 11.42 -1.93 6.35
C VAL A 60 12.30 -2.92 7.10
N PRO A 61 12.76 -2.56 8.31
CA PRO A 61 13.73 -3.38 9.03
C PRO A 61 13.29 -4.82 9.27
N GLU A 62 12.02 -5.02 9.54
CA GLU A 62 11.50 -6.36 9.80
C GLU A 62 11.63 -7.29 8.60
N ARG A 63 11.76 -6.74 7.42
CA ARG A 63 11.88 -7.51 6.20
C ARG A 63 13.28 -7.39 5.57
N GLY A 64 14.16 -6.62 6.20
CA GLY A 64 15.48 -6.40 5.66
C GLY A 64 15.47 -5.58 4.38
N VAL A 65 14.42 -4.79 4.17
CA VAL A 65 14.32 -3.94 2.98
C VAL A 65 14.93 -2.58 3.28
N ASP A 66 15.86 -2.17 2.43
CA ASP A 66 16.50 -0.86 2.48
C ASP A 66 16.82 -0.53 1.03
N ALA A 67 15.86 0.09 0.36
CA ALA A 67 15.93 0.17 -1.09
C ALA A 67 15.15 1.36 -1.65
N ASP A 68 15.51 1.72 -2.85
CA ASP A 68 14.83 2.79 -3.58
C ASP A 68 13.64 2.24 -4.34
N GLY A 69 12.59 3.03 -4.40
CA GLY A 69 11.40 2.69 -5.13
C GLY A 69 10.82 3.91 -5.82
N THR A 70 9.64 3.73 -6.39
CA THR A 70 8.93 4.82 -7.04
C THR A 70 7.55 4.98 -6.43
N VAL A 71 7.06 6.22 -6.46
CA VAL A 71 5.70 6.54 -6.05
C VAL A 71 5.11 7.44 -7.12
N ARG A 72 3.90 7.12 -7.52
CA ARG A 72 3.16 7.94 -8.47
C ARG A 72 1.84 8.34 -7.85
N VAL A 73 1.62 9.64 -7.76
CA VAL A 73 0.37 10.19 -7.25
C VAL A 73 -0.48 10.59 -8.45
N ARG A 74 -1.72 10.11 -8.47
CA ARG A 74 -2.67 10.42 -9.54
C ARG A 74 -3.86 11.14 -8.94
N PRO A 75 -3.78 12.47 -8.79
CA PRO A 75 -4.82 13.22 -8.09
C PRO A 75 -6.18 13.14 -8.75
N GLU A 76 -6.22 13.10 -10.09
CA GLU A 76 -7.48 13.03 -10.82
C GLU A 76 -8.22 11.71 -10.60
N GLN A 77 -7.49 10.69 -10.14
CA GLN A 77 -8.06 9.38 -9.86
C GLN A 77 -8.14 9.10 -8.36
N LEU A 78 -7.64 10.02 -7.53
CA LEU A 78 -7.54 9.84 -6.08
C LEU A 78 -6.78 8.54 -5.76
N ARG A 79 -5.63 8.38 -6.41
CA ARG A 79 -4.90 7.11 -6.36
C ARG A 79 -3.41 7.38 -6.13
N VAL A 80 -2.79 6.51 -5.34
CA VAL A 80 -1.34 6.50 -5.13
C VAL A 80 -0.85 5.12 -5.49
N GLU A 81 0.21 5.05 -6.29
CA GLU A 81 0.82 3.80 -6.73
C GLU A 81 2.29 3.81 -6.33
N TRP A 82 2.80 2.65 -5.93
CA TRP A 82 4.21 2.53 -5.59
C TRP A 82 4.76 1.21 -6.09
N ALA A 83 6.06 1.18 -6.29
CA ALA A 83 6.72 -0.03 -6.74
C ALA A 83 8.17 -0.03 -6.29
N HIS A 84 8.66 -1.21 -6.00
CA HIS A 84 10.06 -1.49 -5.81
C HIS A 84 10.33 -2.72 -6.67
N ALA A 85 10.68 -2.48 -7.93
CA ALA A 85 10.87 -3.56 -8.88
C ALA A 85 12.12 -4.36 -8.54
N PRO A 86 12.05 -5.68 -8.69
CA PRO A 86 10.90 -6.43 -9.20
C PRO A 86 10.02 -7.06 -8.12
N GLU A 87 10.26 -6.75 -6.83
CA GLU A 87 9.69 -7.51 -5.73
C GLU A 87 8.32 -7.05 -5.26
N TYR A 88 8.08 -5.74 -5.27
CA TYR A 88 6.86 -5.19 -4.68
C TYR A 88 6.17 -4.23 -5.61
N ALA A 89 4.86 -4.24 -5.55
CA ALA A 89 4.05 -3.19 -6.14
C ALA A 89 2.80 -3.05 -5.30
N GLY A 90 2.19 -1.88 -5.34
CA GLY A 90 0.97 -1.67 -4.60
C GLY A 90 0.28 -0.41 -5.05
N TRP A 91 -0.96 -0.26 -4.58
CA TRP A 91 -1.70 0.96 -4.83
C TRP A 91 -2.73 1.15 -3.74
N LEU A 92 -3.11 2.40 -3.57
CA LEU A 92 -4.20 2.78 -2.69
C LEU A 92 -5.15 3.62 -3.52
N GLN A 93 -6.42 3.24 -3.53
CA GLN A 93 -7.46 3.92 -4.27
C GLN A 93 -8.49 4.46 -3.31
N VAL A 94 -8.80 5.75 -3.43
CA VAL A 94 -9.87 6.36 -2.65
C VAL A 94 -11.05 6.57 -3.58
N GLU A 95 -12.23 6.18 -3.12
CA GLU A 95 -13.46 6.30 -3.90
C GLU A 95 -14.50 7.06 -3.10
N HIS A 96 -15.30 7.83 -3.81
CA HIS A 96 -16.42 8.53 -3.18
C HIS A 96 -17.48 7.53 -2.76
N ALA A 97 -18.09 7.77 -1.62
CA ALA A 97 -19.22 6.99 -1.14
C ALA A 97 -20.36 7.96 -0.83
N GLU A 98 -21.52 7.41 -0.49
CA GLU A 98 -22.68 8.25 -0.21
C GLU A 98 -22.43 9.16 0.99
N GLY A 99 -22.93 10.38 0.89
CA GLY A 99 -22.73 11.38 1.91
C GLY A 99 -21.29 11.86 1.92
N ALA A 100 -20.83 12.36 3.04
CA ALA A 100 -19.47 12.81 3.21
C ALA A 100 -18.58 11.65 3.65
N ARG A 101 -18.58 10.59 2.87
CA ARG A 101 -17.86 9.35 3.18
C ARG A 101 -17.04 8.92 2.00
N SER A 102 -16.12 7.99 2.25
CA SER A 102 -15.29 7.42 1.21
C SER A 102 -15.02 5.95 1.48
N THR A 103 -14.53 5.25 0.47
CA THR A 103 -14.06 3.88 0.60
C THR A 103 -12.61 3.87 0.14
N VAL A 104 -11.75 3.21 0.91
CA VAL A 104 -10.35 3.09 0.58
C VAL A 104 -10.03 1.64 0.31
N LEU A 105 -9.38 1.39 -0.83
CA LEU A 105 -8.88 0.06 -1.18
C LEU A 105 -7.36 0.13 -1.15
N LEU A 106 -6.75 -0.86 -0.50
CA LEU A 106 -5.30 -0.93 -0.38
C LEU A 106 -4.86 -2.29 -0.90
N HIS A 107 -3.96 -2.28 -1.88
CA HIS A 107 -3.54 -3.50 -2.57
C HIS A 107 -2.02 -3.62 -2.52
N LEU A 108 -1.54 -4.83 -2.21
CA LEU A 108 -0.12 -5.15 -2.27
C LEU A 108 0.09 -6.40 -3.11
N SER A 109 1.13 -6.35 -3.94
CA SER A 109 1.57 -7.49 -4.73
C SER A 109 3.02 -7.79 -4.38
N PHE A 110 3.31 -9.06 -4.12
CA PHE A 110 4.66 -9.55 -3.89
C PHE A 110 5.02 -10.47 -5.04
N LEU A 111 6.13 -10.21 -5.68
CA LEU A 111 6.55 -10.92 -6.87
C LEU A 111 7.86 -11.66 -6.62
N GLY A 112 8.05 -12.74 -7.37
CA GLY A 112 9.31 -13.45 -7.35
C GLY A 112 9.53 -14.24 -6.07
N ASP A 113 10.75 -14.23 -5.60
CA ASP A 113 11.19 -15.08 -4.50
C ASP A 113 11.06 -14.37 -3.15
N GLN A 114 9.83 -14.12 -2.75
CA GLN A 114 9.50 -13.45 -1.49
C GLN A 114 8.90 -14.45 -0.51
N PRO A 115 9.05 -14.22 0.81
CA PRO A 115 8.41 -15.10 1.78
C PRO A 115 6.91 -15.23 1.55
N GLU A 116 6.25 -14.17 1.14
CA GLU A 116 4.80 -14.17 0.89
C GLU A 116 4.42 -15.10 -0.25
N THR A 117 5.28 -15.26 -1.25
CA THR A 117 4.99 -16.13 -2.38
C THR A 117 5.29 -17.61 -2.08
N HIS A 118 6.02 -17.85 -1.01
CA HIS A 118 6.38 -19.20 -0.59
C HIS A 118 5.65 -19.65 0.66
N GLY A 119 4.72 -18.83 1.15
CA GLY A 119 4.03 -19.15 2.37
C GLY A 119 4.86 -18.96 3.63
N GLY A 120 6.01 -18.29 3.51
CA GLY A 120 6.86 -18.03 4.66
C GLY A 120 6.27 -16.98 5.59
N THR A 121 5.46 -16.08 5.05
CA THR A 121 4.68 -15.13 5.84
C THR A 121 3.21 -15.51 5.67
N PRO A 122 2.52 -15.84 6.75
CA PRO A 122 1.12 -16.21 6.64
C PRO A 122 0.29 -15.10 6.00
N ALA A 123 -0.63 -15.50 5.11
CA ALA A 123 -1.51 -14.54 4.46
C ALA A 123 -2.30 -13.72 5.48
N ALA A 124 -2.67 -14.36 6.60
CA ALA A 124 -3.41 -13.67 7.64
C ALA A 124 -2.62 -12.50 8.24
N ASP A 125 -1.29 -12.64 8.35
CA ASP A 125 -0.46 -11.57 8.89
C ASP A 125 -0.40 -10.38 7.93
N VAL A 126 -0.33 -10.64 6.63
CA VAL A 126 -0.33 -9.57 5.65
C VAL A 126 -1.67 -8.85 5.66
N ARG A 127 -2.77 -9.60 5.70
CA ARG A 127 -4.10 -9.00 5.77
C ARG A 127 -4.29 -8.18 7.03
N GLN A 128 -3.77 -8.67 8.15
CA GLN A 128 -3.85 -7.93 9.41
C GLN A 128 -3.08 -6.61 9.28
N TRP A 129 -1.91 -6.64 8.64
CA TRP A 129 -1.12 -5.44 8.42
C TRP A 129 -1.91 -4.41 7.60
N LEU A 130 -2.58 -4.88 6.53
CA LEU A 130 -3.38 -4.00 5.70
C LEU A 130 -4.56 -3.41 6.47
N ASP A 131 -5.24 -4.25 7.25
CA ASP A 131 -6.37 -3.79 8.05
C ASP A 131 -5.93 -2.78 9.11
N ASP A 132 -4.79 -3.01 9.73
CA ASP A 132 -4.24 -2.08 10.71
C ASP A 132 -3.88 -0.74 10.07
N ALA A 133 -3.31 -0.78 8.85
CA ALA A 133 -2.98 0.44 8.13
C ALA A 133 -4.24 1.26 7.87
N LEU A 134 -5.29 0.61 7.39
CA LEU A 134 -6.54 1.32 7.09
C LEU A 134 -7.21 1.84 8.36
N ALA A 135 -7.15 1.09 9.46
CA ALA A 135 -7.70 1.56 10.73
C ALA A 135 -6.95 2.78 11.24
N ARG A 136 -5.63 2.78 11.11
CA ARG A 136 -4.82 3.94 11.49
C ARG A 136 -5.12 5.12 10.59
N LEU A 137 -5.27 4.89 9.30
CA LEU A 137 -5.61 5.94 8.35
C LEU A 137 -6.93 6.60 8.74
N GLU A 138 -7.93 5.80 9.08
CA GLU A 138 -9.21 6.35 9.53
C GLU A 138 -9.03 7.25 10.74
N ARG A 139 -8.23 6.82 11.72
CA ARG A 139 -8.00 7.63 12.91
C ARG A 139 -7.31 8.95 12.58
N VAL A 140 -6.30 8.90 11.71
CA VAL A 140 -5.59 10.12 11.33
C VAL A 140 -6.52 11.10 10.63
N VAL A 141 -7.32 10.60 9.69
CA VAL A 141 -8.22 11.44 8.91
C VAL A 141 -9.31 12.02 9.78
N THR A 142 -9.90 11.23 10.68
CA THR A 142 -11.02 11.69 11.48
C THR A 142 -10.59 12.52 12.68
N THR A 143 -9.38 12.28 13.20
CA THR A 143 -8.88 13.05 14.34
C THR A 143 -8.52 14.48 13.92
N ASN A 144 -8.10 14.66 12.68
CA ASN A 144 -7.71 15.97 12.16
C ASN A 144 -8.88 16.72 11.54
N ALA A 145 -10.08 16.31 11.88
CA ALA A 145 -11.30 16.92 11.36
C ALA A 145 -11.51 18.34 11.93
#